data_15d5918b61139b6143b6c96b6e00f66d
#
_entry.id   15d5918b61139b6143b6c96b6e00f66d
#
_cell.length_a   1.000
_cell.length_b   1.000
_cell.length_c   1.000
_cell.angle_alpha   90.00
_cell.angle_beta   90.00
_cell.angle_gamma   90.00
#
_symmetry.space_group_name_H-M   'P 1'
#
loop_
_entity.id
_entity.type
_entity.pdbx_description
1 polymer ?
#
loop_
_entity_poly.entity_id
_entity_poly.type
_entity_poly.pdbx_seq_one_letter_code
_entity_poly.pdbx_strand_id
1 'polypeptide(L)'
;PYGIVRLFRMAAHPEHYTPEERYALIRQIDNRAIRGGRVEIEGYGLENLPREDGYILYPNHQGMFDVLAMLQLLKRPSVVLKKELENIPFLKQVIACLGALPIDRRDPRQGMKVILQVTKEVMEGKNFIIFAEGTRSKNGNELLDFKGGSFKCAVKSKCPIVPVALIDSYKAFDTGSIAKTKVQVHFLEPIYFDEYEKMKTTEIAALVKERIEACIRQYTDETQHKDAQM
;
A
#
# COMPACT_ATOMS: atom_id res chain seq x y z
N PRO A 1 13.35 0.26 -23.26
CA PRO A 1 14.33 -0.85 -23.13
C PRO A 1 15.33 -0.62 -21.99
N TYR A 2 15.97 0.55 -21.90
CA TYR A 2 17.04 0.81 -20.93
C TYR A 2 16.62 0.64 -19.45
N GLY A 3 15.44 1.14 -19.07
CA GLY A 3 14.92 1.01 -17.70
C GLY A 3 14.66 -0.45 -17.28
N ILE A 4 14.21 -1.27 -18.21
CA ILE A 4 13.97 -2.69 -17.94
C ILE A 4 15.27 -3.45 -17.73
N VAL A 5 16.27 -3.24 -18.60
CA VAL A 5 17.59 -3.87 -18.45
C VAL A 5 18.24 -3.47 -17.10
N ARG A 6 18.14 -2.19 -16.74
CA ARG A 6 18.63 -1.69 -15.46
C ARG A 6 17.90 -2.32 -14.26
N LEU A 7 16.59 -2.52 -14.36
CA LEU A 7 15.78 -3.19 -13.33
C LEU A 7 16.26 -4.63 -13.10
N PHE A 8 16.45 -5.40 -14.17
CA PHE A 8 16.92 -6.77 -14.07
C PHE A 8 18.32 -6.85 -13.46
N ARG A 9 19.22 -5.93 -13.84
CA ARG A 9 20.57 -5.86 -13.29
C ARG A 9 20.56 -5.50 -11.79
N MET A 10 19.75 -4.52 -11.38
CA MET A 10 19.62 -4.12 -9.99
C MET A 10 18.98 -5.23 -9.13
N ALA A 11 18.03 -5.96 -9.68
CA ALA A 11 17.39 -7.08 -8.98
C ALA A 11 18.33 -8.29 -8.83
N ALA A 12 19.25 -8.51 -9.80
CA ALA A 12 20.22 -9.60 -9.74
C ALA A 12 21.38 -9.31 -8.78
N HIS A 13 21.74 -8.04 -8.61
CA HIS A 13 22.88 -7.58 -7.79
C HIS A 13 22.47 -6.43 -6.88
N PRO A 14 21.52 -6.66 -5.94
CA PRO A 14 20.98 -5.61 -5.09
C PRO A 14 22.04 -4.98 -4.17
N GLU A 15 23.10 -5.71 -3.85
CA GLU A 15 24.24 -5.28 -3.04
C GLU A 15 25.09 -4.17 -3.69
N HIS A 16 25.03 -4.03 -5.01
CA HIS A 16 25.75 -3.00 -5.75
C HIS A 16 25.01 -1.65 -5.83
N TYR A 17 23.81 -1.57 -5.28
CA TYR A 17 22.94 -0.39 -5.38
C TYR A 17 22.35 -0.01 -4.04
N THR A 18 22.35 1.28 -3.75
CA THR A 18 21.68 1.77 -2.55
C THR A 18 20.16 1.59 -2.63
N PRO A 19 19.46 1.53 -1.49
CA PRO A 19 17.99 1.52 -1.48
C PRO A 19 17.39 2.70 -2.28
N GLU A 20 18.04 3.88 -2.21
CA GLU A 20 17.63 5.10 -2.90
C GLU A 20 17.68 4.93 -4.42
N GLU A 21 18.78 4.38 -4.95
CA GLU A 21 18.94 4.14 -6.39
C GLU A 21 17.92 3.14 -6.92
N ARG A 22 17.67 2.07 -6.17
CA ARG A 22 16.67 1.06 -6.52
C ARG A 22 15.27 1.67 -6.55
N TYR A 23 14.94 2.46 -5.52
CA TYR A 23 13.64 3.10 -5.43
C TYR A 23 13.43 4.18 -6.50
N ALA A 24 14.47 4.96 -6.82
CA ALA A 24 14.43 5.96 -7.89
C ALA A 24 14.11 5.30 -9.25
N LEU A 25 14.67 4.13 -9.53
CA LEU A 25 14.35 3.38 -10.75
C LEU A 25 12.89 2.91 -10.77
N ILE A 26 12.40 2.35 -9.66
CA ILE A 26 10.99 1.93 -9.54
C ILE A 26 10.06 3.13 -9.78
N ARG A 27 10.35 4.29 -9.17
CA ARG A 27 9.56 5.52 -9.37
C ARG A 27 9.58 6.00 -10.83
N GLN A 28 10.70 5.85 -11.55
CA GLN A 28 10.75 6.18 -12.98
C GLN A 28 9.87 5.24 -13.82
N ILE A 29 9.86 3.96 -13.50
CA ILE A 29 9.01 2.96 -14.17
C ILE A 29 7.53 3.25 -13.90
N ASP A 30 7.20 3.49 -12.64
CA ASP A 30 5.88 3.81 -12.16
C ASP A 30 5.33 5.08 -12.83
N ASN A 31 6.11 6.17 -12.87
CA ASN A 31 5.75 7.40 -13.59
C ASN A 31 5.38 7.16 -15.06
N ARG A 32 6.07 6.23 -15.73
CA ARG A 32 5.74 5.88 -17.11
C ARG A 32 4.44 5.10 -17.21
N ALA A 33 4.18 4.19 -16.27
CA ALA A 33 2.93 3.44 -16.21
C ALA A 33 1.74 4.38 -15.95
N ILE A 34 1.87 5.31 -15.01
CA ILE A 34 0.85 6.32 -14.67
C ILE A 34 0.53 7.20 -15.87
N ARG A 35 1.58 7.74 -16.53
CA ARG A 35 1.40 8.57 -17.73
C ARG A 35 0.77 7.79 -18.89
N GLY A 36 1.24 6.56 -19.12
CA GLY A 36 0.70 5.68 -20.16
C GLY A 36 -0.75 5.28 -19.90
N GLY A 37 -1.10 5.06 -18.65
CA GLY A 37 -2.46 4.77 -18.20
C GLY A 37 -3.36 6.00 -18.10
N ARG A 38 -2.86 7.22 -18.36
CA ARG A 38 -3.60 8.49 -18.23
C ARG A 38 -4.24 8.67 -16.86
N VAL A 39 -3.54 8.22 -15.80
CA VAL A 39 -4.01 8.32 -14.42
C VAL A 39 -3.50 9.60 -13.78
N GLU A 40 -4.39 10.30 -13.10
CA GLU A 40 -4.09 11.43 -12.22
C GLU A 40 -4.23 10.97 -10.77
N ILE A 41 -3.21 11.20 -9.95
CA ILE A 41 -3.20 10.81 -8.54
C ILE A 41 -3.29 12.06 -7.69
N GLU A 42 -4.29 12.12 -6.83
CA GLU A 42 -4.45 13.17 -5.83
C GLU A 42 -4.17 12.59 -4.44
N GLY A 43 -3.22 13.20 -3.72
CA GLY A 43 -2.87 12.83 -2.35
C GLY A 43 -3.41 13.86 -1.36
N TYR A 44 -4.09 13.40 -0.31
CA TYR A 44 -4.66 14.19 0.76
C TYR A 44 -4.15 13.70 2.11
N GLY A 45 -3.96 14.62 3.06
CA GLY A 45 -3.53 14.26 4.41
C GLY A 45 -2.09 13.77 4.51
N LEU A 46 -1.21 14.15 3.58
CA LEU A 46 0.22 13.80 3.66
C LEU A 46 0.89 14.39 4.91
N GLU A 47 0.37 15.49 5.42
CA GLU A 47 0.76 16.15 6.67
C GLU A 47 0.46 15.31 7.91
N ASN A 48 -0.47 14.35 7.82
CA ASN A 48 -0.81 13.43 8.91
C ASN A 48 0.23 12.33 9.09
N LEU A 49 1.10 12.10 8.10
CA LEU A 49 2.11 11.05 8.22
C LEU A 49 3.03 11.31 9.42
N PRO A 50 3.36 10.27 10.20
CA PRO A 50 4.28 10.41 11.32
C PRO A 50 5.60 11.06 10.87
N ARG A 51 6.15 11.95 11.68
CA ARG A 51 7.42 12.65 11.38
C ARG A 51 8.62 11.71 11.34
N GLU A 52 8.58 10.68 12.18
CA GLU A 52 9.61 9.64 12.25
C GLU A 52 9.18 8.43 11.42
N ASP A 53 10.14 7.85 10.71
CA ASP A 53 9.95 6.58 9.99
C ASP A 53 9.78 5.41 10.99
N GLY A 54 9.18 4.32 10.55
CA GLY A 54 8.87 3.16 11.37
C GLY A 54 7.39 3.03 11.67
N TYR A 55 6.53 3.28 10.69
CA TYR A 55 5.07 3.14 10.79
C TYR A 55 4.53 2.18 9.72
N ILE A 56 3.29 1.73 9.91
CA ILE A 56 2.63 0.83 8.96
C ILE A 56 1.36 1.49 8.42
N LEU A 57 1.27 1.53 7.08
CA LEU A 57 0.10 2.00 6.36
C LEU A 57 -0.84 0.82 6.06
N TYR A 58 -2.11 0.99 6.36
CA TYR A 58 -3.15 -0.01 6.11
C TYR A 58 -4.21 0.56 5.15
N PRO A 59 -4.00 0.43 3.83
CA PRO A 59 -4.99 0.83 2.84
C PRO A 59 -6.07 -0.25 2.65
N ASN A 60 -7.25 0.17 2.13
CA ASN A 60 -8.17 -0.74 1.45
C ASN A 60 -7.55 -1.22 0.13
N HIS A 61 -8.03 -2.34 -0.42
CA HIS A 61 -7.43 -2.98 -1.59
C HIS A 61 -8.44 -3.15 -2.72
N GLN A 62 -8.31 -2.32 -3.74
CA GLN A 62 -9.22 -2.26 -4.89
C GLN A 62 -8.65 -2.92 -6.15
N GLY A 63 -7.40 -2.63 -6.48
CA GLY A 63 -6.84 -2.99 -7.78
C GLY A 63 -5.33 -3.19 -7.81
N MET A 64 -4.82 -3.42 -9.02
CA MET A 64 -3.37 -3.52 -9.24
C MET A 64 -2.68 -2.16 -9.09
N PHE A 65 -3.42 -1.07 -9.28
CA PHE A 65 -2.90 0.29 -9.25
C PHE A 65 -2.64 0.82 -7.83
N ASP A 66 -3.22 0.22 -6.79
CA ASP A 66 -3.16 0.69 -5.40
C ASP A 66 -1.72 0.95 -4.92
N VAL A 67 -0.82 -0.01 -5.14
CA VAL A 67 0.58 0.12 -4.75
C VAL A 67 1.26 1.24 -5.53
N LEU A 68 1.01 1.35 -6.84
CA LEU A 68 1.59 2.39 -7.70
C LEU A 68 1.18 3.78 -7.22
N ALA A 69 -0.10 3.98 -6.92
CA ALA A 69 -0.60 5.26 -6.39
C ALA A 69 0.11 5.67 -5.10
N MET A 70 0.30 4.73 -4.18
CA MET A 70 1.00 4.98 -2.91
C MET A 70 2.50 5.24 -3.11
N LEU A 71 3.17 4.51 -4.02
CA LEU A 71 4.60 4.70 -4.32
C LEU A 71 4.91 6.10 -4.89
N GLN A 72 3.94 6.75 -5.56
CA GLN A 72 4.10 8.12 -6.05
C GLN A 72 4.14 9.15 -4.94
N LEU A 73 3.37 8.95 -3.89
CA LEU A 73 3.16 9.92 -2.82
C LEU A 73 4.12 9.71 -1.64
N LEU A 74 4.57 8.48 -1.42
CA LEU A 74 5.40 8.11 -0.26
C LEU A 74 6.89 8.09 -0.60
N LYS A 75 7.73 8.33 0.40
CA LYS A 75 9.18 8.43 0.20
C LYS A 75 9.83 7.09 -0.16
N ARG A 76 9.67 6.05 0.62
CA ARG A 76 10.26 4.71 0.38
C ARG A 76 9.57 3.62 1.21
N PRO A 77 8.28 3.38 1.04
CA PRO A 77 7.64 2.30 1.76
C PRO A 77 8.05 0.94 1.19
N SER A 78 8.12 -0.06 2.03
CA SER A 78 8.10 -1.46 1.60
C SER A 78 6.66 -1.97 1.56
N VAL A 79 6.43 -3.10 0.93
CA VAL A 79 5.08 -3.67 0.76
C VAL A 79 5.08 -5.14 1.15
N VAL A 80 4.08 -5.58 1.90
CA VAL A 80 3.78 -7.00 2.06
C VAL A 80 2.83 -7.40 0.94
N LEU A 81 3.22 -8.37 0.12
CA LEU A 81 2.49 -8.76 -1.08
C LEU A 81 2.33 -10.28 -1.17
N LYS A 82 1.46 -10.71 -2.08
CA LYS A 82 1.18 -12.12 -2.30
C LYS A 82 2.38 -12.82 -2.94
N LYS A 83 2.83 -13.95 -2.36
CA LYS A 83 4.01 -14.72 -2.81
C LYS A 83 3.95 -15.13 -4.29
N GLU A 84 2.78 -15.43 -4.81
CA GLU A 84 2.61 -15.84 -6.20
C GLU A 84 3.02 -14.75 -7.21
N LEU A 85 3.10 -13.48 -6.79
CA LEU A 85 3.60 -12.39 -7.64
C LEU A 85 5.10 -12.52 -7.97
N GLU A 86 5.87 -13.25 -7.16
CA GLU A 86 7.28 -13.56 -7.46
C GLU A 86 7.45 -14.45 -8.69
N ASN A 87 6.41 -15.17 -9.11
CA ASN A 87 6.44 -16.02 -10.29
C ASN A 87 6.19 -15.25 -11.59
N ILE A 88 5.83 -13.97 -11.50
CA ILE A 88 5.57 -13.13 -12.67
C ILE A 88 6.87 -12.42 -13.04
N PRO A 89 7.42 -12.68 -14.25
CA PRO A 89 8.56 -11.94 -14.77
C PRO A 89 8.28 -10.41 -14.69
N PHE A 90 9.32 -9.60 -14.50
CA PHE A 90 9.23 -8.19 -14.25
C PHE A 90 8.75 -7.84 -12.82
N LEU A 91 7.63 -8.39 -12.32
CA LEU A 91 7.20 -8.14 -10.94
C LEU A 91 8.19 -8.68 -9.91
N LYS A 92 8.77 -9.85 -10.16
CA LYS A 92 9.85 -10.39 -9.31
C LYS A 92 10.99 -9.38 -9.13
N GLN A 93 11.40 -8.72 -10.20
CA GLN A 93 12.47 -7.73 -10.15
C GLN A 93 12.05 -6.45 -9.42
N VAL A 94 10.81 -6.01 -9.62
CA VAL A 94 10.23 -4.87 -8.86
C VAL A 94 10.19 -5.19 -7.38
N ILE A 95 9.71 -6.37 -6.99
CA ILE A 95 9.64 -6.87 -5.61
C ILE A 95 11.03 -6.83 -4.95
N ALA A 96 12.04 -7.37 -5.63
CA ALA A 96 13.42 -7.36 -5.15
C ALA A 96 13.98 -5.93 -4.98
N CYS A 97 13.74 -5.04 -5.93
CA CYS A 97 14.20 -3.64 -5.86
C CYS A 97 13.50 -2.84 -4.75
N LEU A 98 12.20 -3.09 -4.49
CA LEU A 98 11.47 -2.47 -3.39
C LEU A 98 11.84 -3.03 -2.01
N GLY A 99 12.50 -4.18 -1.96
CA GLY A 99 12.68 -4.93 -0.72
C GLY A 99 11.33 -5.33 -0.12
N ALA A 100 10.36 -5.64 -0.98
CA ALA A 100 9.04 -6.06 -0.55
C ALA A 100 9.08 -7.48 0.00
N LEU A 101 8.14 -7.82 0.90
CA LEU A 101 8.09 -9.10 1.60
C LEU A 101 6.93 -9.96 1.09
N PRO A 102 7.24 -11.07 0.38
CA PRO A 102 6.22 -11.99 -0.10
C PRO A 102 5.63 -12.81 1.04
N ILE A 103 4.30 -12.89 1.12
CA ILE A 103 3.58 -13.71 2.10
C ILE A 103 2.78 -14.82 1.44
N ASP A 104 2.99 -16.05 1.89
CA ASP A 104 2.12 -17.19 1.58
C ASP A 104 1.02 -17.29 2.62
N ARG A 105 -0.21 -16.93 2.23
CA ARG A 105 -1.36 -16.92 3.14
C ARG A 105 -1.89 -18.31 3.48
N ARG A 106 -1.43 -19.34 2.77
CA ARG A 106 -1.79 -20.74 3.01
C ARG A 106 -0.81 -21.44 3.94
N ASP A 107 0.36 -20.82 4.19
CA ASP A 107 1.34 -21.30 5.13
C ASP A 107 1.44 -20.39 6.38
N PRO A 108 0.77 -20.75 7.50
CA PRO A 108 0.80 -19.95 8.73
C PRO A 108 2.21 -19.76 9.30
N ARG A 109 3.11 -20.72 9.08
CA ARG A 109 4.51 -20.63 9.59
C ARG A 109 5.29 -19.59 8.80
N GLN A 110 5.15 -19.57 7.48
CA GLN A 110 5.75 -18.56 6.62
C GLN A 110 5.14 -17.18 6.89
N GLY A 111 3.81 -17.10 7.04
CA GLY A 111 3.13 -15.87 7.44
C GLY A 111 3.66 -15.28 8.75
N MET A 112 3.90 -16.12 9.76
CA MET A 112 4.50 -15.69 11.03
C MET A 112 5.93 -15.15 10.84
N LYS A 113 6.76 -15.77 10.01
CA LYS A 113 8.10 -15.26 9.69
C LYS A 113 8.05 -13.88 9.07
N VAL A 114 7.12 -13.64 8.13
CA VAL A 114 6.94 -12.32 7.51
C VAL A 114 6.51 -11.29 8.55
N ILE A 115 5.57 -11.62 9.43
CA ILE A 115 5.15 -10.72 10.53
C ILE A 115 6.33 -10.33 11.41
N LEU A 116 7.18 -11.29 11.79
CA LEU A 116 8.38 -11.02 12.60
C LEU A 116 9.40 -10.17 11.84
N GLN A 117 9.57 -10.41 10.54
CA GLN A 117 10.46 -9.61 9.71
C GLN A 117 9.96 -8.17 9.57
N VAL A 118 8.67 -7.97 9.29
CA VAL A 118 8.06 -6.63 9.27
C VAL A 118 8.26 -5.93 10.62
N THR A 119 7.98 -6.64 11.74
CA THR A 119 8.15 -6.08 13.08
C THR A 119 9.57 -5.55 13.27
N LYS A 120 10.58 -6.36 12.93
CA LYS A 120 12.00 -6.00 13.05
C LYS A 120 12.33 -4.77 12.21
N GLU A 121 11.97 -4.80 10.91
CA GLU A 121 12.31 -3.73 9.98
C GLU A 121 11.59 -2.41 10.30
N VAL A 122 10.36 -2.47 10.83
CA VAL A 122 9.64 -1.28 11.33
C VAL A 122 10.35 -0.66 12.53
N MET A 123 10.83 -1.48 13.47
CA MET A 123 11.62 -1.00 14.62
C MET A 123 12.98 -0.41 14.18
N GLU A 124 13.48 -0.78 13.01
CA GLU A 124 14.68 -0.22 12.37
C GLU A 124 14.36 1.05 11.52
N GLY A 125 13.13 1.56 11.58
CA GLY A 125 12.73 2.79 10.88
C GLY A 125 12.27 2.58 9.43
N LYS A 126 11.80 1.38 9.04
CA LYS A 126 11.27 1.14 7.71
C LYS A 126 9.75 1.20 7.72
N ASN A 127 9.17 1.91 6.75
CA ASN A 127 7.72 2.00 6.59
C ASN A 127 7.19 0.87 5.72
N PHE A 128 6.02 0.34 6.06
CA PHE A 128 5.38 -0.74 5.33
C PHE A 128 3.96 -0.40 4.89
N ILE A 129 3.56 -0.93 3.73
CA ILE A 129 2.18 -0.98 3.26
C ILE A 129 1.68 -2.41 3.44
N ILE A 130 0.56 -2.59 4.14
CA ILE A 130 -0.07 -3.90 4.36
C ILE A 130 -1.55 -3.82 4.03
N PHE A 131 -1.99 -4.58 3.02
CA PHE A 131 -3.39 -4.71 2.67
C PHE A 131 -4.06 -5.75 3.59
N ALA A 132 -4.76 -5.24 4.64
CA ALA A 132 -5.32 -6.09 5.68
C ALA A 132 -6.52 -6.95 5.22
N GLU A 133 -7.18 -6.60 4.12
CA GLU A 133 -8.20 -7.40 3.47
C GLU A 133 -7.67 -8.75 2.98
N GLY A 134 -6.41 -8.77 2.60
CA GLY A 134 -5.75 -9.96 2.10
C GLY A 134 -6.10 -10.34 0.66
N THR A 135 -7.03 -9.68 0.01
CA THR A 135 -7.38 -9.80 -1.41
C THR A 135 -8.03 -8.51 -1.89
N ARG A 136 -8.14 -8.32 -3.20
CA ARG A 136 -8.84 -7.17 -3.80
C ARG A 136 -10.35 -7.31 -3.61
N SER A 137 -11.02 -6.20 -3.29
CA SER A 137 -12.47 -6.15 -3.08
C SER A 137 -13.26 -6.53 -4.35
N LYS A 138 -12.87 -6.05 -5.51
CA LYS A 138 -13.61 -6.19 -6.79
C LYS A 138 -14.99 -5.52 -6.82
N ASN A 139 -15.39 -4.86 -5.74
CA ASN A 139 -16.69 -4.19 -5.59
C ASN A 139 -16.52 -2.66 -5.57
N GLY A 140 -15.65 -2.12 -6.43
CA GLY A 140 -15.40 -0.67 -6.48
C GLY A 140 -14.78 -0.16 -5.18
N ASN A 141 -15.42 0.82 -4.57
CA ASN A 141 -14.94 1.45 -3.32
C ASN A 141 -15.38 0.70 -2.04
N GLU A 142 -16.09 -0.43 -2.14
CA GLU A 142 -16.48 -1.21 -0.97
C GLU A 142 -15.30 -2.01 -0.42
N LEU A 143 -15.15 -2.02 0.91
CA LEU A 143 -14.10 -2.75 1.61
C LEU A 143 -14.55 -4.16 1.97
N LEU A 144 -13.60 -5.10 1.93
CA LEU A 144 -13.73 -6.39 2.60
C LEU A 144 -13.37 -6.27 4.09
N ASP A 145 -13.56 -7.36 4.83
CA ASP A 145 -13.19 -7.40 6.23
C ASP A 145 -11.67 -7.42 6.42
N PHE A 146 -11.18 -6.58 7.32
CA PHE A 146 -9.77 -6.51 7.68
C PHE A 146 -9.41 -7.65 8.62
N LYS A 147 -8.34 -8.36 8.29
CA LYS A 147 -7.88 -9.52 9.08
C LYS A 147 -7.02 -9.05 10.25
N GLY A 148 -7.47 -9.28 11.47
CA GLY A 148 -6.73 -8.92 12.69
C GLY A 148 -5.28 -9.44 12.73
N GLY A 149 -5.01 -10.59 12.10
CA GLY A 149 -3.66 -11.12 11.97
C GLY A 149 -2.65 -10.19 11.31
N SER A 150 -3.10 -9.30 10.42
CA SER A 150 -2.27 -8.30 9.73
C SER A 150 -1.76 -7.21 10.66
N PHE A 151 -2.41 -7.00 11.81
CA PHE A 151 -2.04 -5.97 12.80
C PHE A 151 -1.07 -6.47 13.87
N LYS A 152 -0.73 -7.78 13.87
CA LYS A 152 0.22 -8.34 14.85
C LYS A 152 1.60 -7.68 14.79
N CYS A 153 2.06 -7.27 13.61
CA CYS A 153 3.33 -6.57 13.46
C CYS A 153 3.28 -5.18 14.11
N ALA A 154 2.20 -4.41 13.93
CA ALA A 154 2.04 -3.10 14.56
C ALA A 154 2.02 -3.21 16.09
N VAL A 155 1.25 -4.15 16.65
CA VAL A 155 1.20 -4.40 18.09
C VAL A 155 2.58 -4.79 18.65
N LYS A 156 3.33 -5.66 17.93
CA LYS A 156 4.65 -6.11 18.36
C LYS A 156 5.72 -5.02 18.28
N SER A 157 5.70 -4.19 17.24
CA SER A 157 6.64 -3.07 17.07
C SER A 157 6.23 -1.81 17.82
N LYS A 158 4.99 -1.74 18.33
CA LYS A 158 4.40 -0.55 18.98
C LYS A 158 4.42 0.69 18.08
N CYS A 159 4.32 0.50 16.78
CA CYS A 159 4.47 1.57 15.79
C CYS A 159 3.14 2.29 15.50
N PRO A 160 3.18 3.51 14.99
CA PRO A 160 1.98 4.17 14.48
C PRO A 160 1.31 3.36 13.37
N ILE A 161 -0.02 3.30 13.41
CA ILE A 161 -0.87 2.71 12.38
C ILE A 161 -1.48 3.86 11.58
N VAL A 162 -1.25 3.90 10.27
CA VAL A 162 -1.80 4.92 9.38
C VAL A 162 -2.89 4.30 8.51
N PRO A 163 -4.18 4.56 8.78
CA PRO A 163 -5.24 4.16 7.87
C PRO A 163 -5.14 4.97 6.58
N VAL A 164 -5.35 4.33 5.42
CA VAL A 164 -5.30 5.00 4.12
C VAL A 164 -6.53 4.64 3.31
N ALA A 165 -7.28 5.63 2.82
CA ALA A 165 -8.40 5.40 1.93
C ALA A 165 -7.98 5.61 0.48
N LEU A 166 -8.10 4.54 -0.32
CA LEU A 166 -7.95 4.57 -1.77
C LEU A 166 -9.35 4.67 -2.39
N ILE A 167 -9.56 5.66 -3.25
CA ILE A 167 -10.84 5.88 -3.92
C ILE A 167 -10.61 5.80 -5.43
N ASP A 168 -11.43 5.01 -6.11
CA ASP A 168 -11.44 4.82 -7.57
C ASP A 168 -10.16 4.22 -8.17
N SER A 169 -9.29 3.68 -7.37
CA SER A 169 -8.03 3.06 -7.81
C SER A 169 -8.27 1.86 -8.74
N TYR A 170 -9.38 1.11 -8.55
CA TYR A 170 -9.77 0.01 -9.43
C TYR A 170 -10.07 0.45 -10.86
N LYS A 171 -10.42 1.73 -11.08
CA LYS A 171 -10.71 2.27 -12.42
C LYS A 171 -9.46 2.36 -13.31
N ALA A 172 -8.27 2.42 -12.72
CA ALA A 172 -7.03 2.68 -13.45
C ALA A 172 -6.63 1.45 -14.24
N PHE A 173 -6.44 0.29 -13.89
CA PHE A 173 -5.93 -0.82 -14.72
C PHE A 173 -6.86 -2.04 -14.79
N ASP A 174 -7.88 -2.08 -13.96
CA ASP A 174 -8.74 -3.26 -13.83
C ASP A 174 -10.03 -3.18 -14.66
N THR A 175 -10.35 -2.02 -15.28
CA THR A 175 -11.56 -1.83 -16.08
C THR A 175 -11.35 -1.96 -17.59
N GLY A 176 -10.10 -2.01 -18.06
CA GLY A 176 -9.77 -2.00 -19.50
C GLY A 176 -10.08 -0.66 -20.20
N SER A 177 -10.50 0.38 -19.47
CA SER A 177 -10.77 1.71 -20.00
C SER A 177 -9.46 2.45 -20.30
N ILE A 178 -9.43 3.21 -21.40
CA ILE A 178 -8.36 4.16 -21.76
C ILE A 178 -8.73 5.62 -21.41
N ALA A 179 -9.88 5.84 -20.79
CA ALA A 179 -10.28 7.15 -20.33
C ALA A 179 -9.34 7.68 -19.24
N LYS A 180 -9.22 9.02 -19.16
CA LYS A 180 -8.49 9.65 -18.06
C LYS A 180 -9.16 9.26 -16.74
N THR A 181 -8.38 8.72 -15.82
CA THR A 181 -8.86 8.26 -14.52
C THR A 181 -8.23 9.11 -13.41
N LYS A 182 -9.05 9.56 -12.47
CA LYS A 182 -8.61 10.21 -11.25
C LYS A 182 -8.65 9.20 -10.11
N VAL A 183 -7.55 9.08 -9.37
CA VAL A 183 -7.41 8.23 -8.19
C VAL A 183 -7.08 9.10 -7.00
N GLN A 184 -7.81 8.93 -5.90
CA GLN A 184 -7.54 9.66 -4.68
C GLN A 184 -6.91 8.74 -3.63
N VAL A 185 -5.94 9.29 -2.90
CA VAL A 185 -5.25 8.62 -1.78
C VAL A 185 -5.32 9.53 -0.57
N HIS A 186 -6.07 9.12 0.45
CA HIS A 186 -6.24 9.88 1.68
C HIS A 186 -5.47 9.23 2.82
N PHE A 187 -4.49 9.92 3.37
CA PHE A 187 -3.76 9.52 4.56
C PHE A 187 -4.49 10.07 5.78
N LEU A 188 -5.12 9.18 6.56
CA LEU A 188 -5.91 9.56 7.71
C LEU A 188 -5.00 9.74 8.94
N GLU A 189 -5.56 10.34 10.02
CA GLU A 189 -4.85 10.53 11.27
C GLU A 189 -4.29 9.20 11.79
N PRO A 190 -3.00 9.16 12.15
CA PRO A 190 -2.37 7.98 12.71
C PRO A 190 -3.04 7.56 14.01
N ILE A 191 -3.03 6.27 14.27
CA ILE A 191 -3.41 5.68 15.55
C ILE A 191 -2.12 5.30 16.26
N TYR A 192 -1.80 5.98 17.36
CA TYR A 192 -0.58 5.72 18.10
C TYR A 192 -0.74 4.57 19.10
N PHE A 193 0.38 4.02 19.58
CA PHE A 193 0.37 2.79 20.38
C PHE A 193 -0.47 2.92 21.67
N ASP A 194 -0.43 4.03 22.35
CA ASP A 194 -1.22 4.33 23.56
C ASP A 194 -2.74 4.25 23.32
N GLU A 195 -3.20 4.52 22.10
CA GLU A 195 -4.60 4.41 21.73
C GLU A 195 -5.05 2.94 21.53
N TYR A 196 -4.14 2.05 21.09
CA TYR A 196 -4.52 0.69 20.75
C TYR A 196 -3.84 -0.41 21.60
N GLU A 197 -2.98 -0.06 22.57
CA GLU A 197 -2.22 -1.05 23.35
C GLU A 197 -3.08 -2.10 24.07
N LYS A 198 -4.30 -1.70 24.49
CA LYS A 198 -5.26 -2.56 25.20
C LYS A 198 -6.26 -3.26 24.28
N MET A 199 -6.23 -2.96 22.99
CA MET A 199 -7.15 -3.52 22.02
C MET A 199 -6.67 -4.88 21.51
N LYS A 200 -7.62 -5.77 21.22
CA LYS A 200 -7.34 -6.98 20.44
C LYS A 200 -7.07 -6.59 18.99
N THR A 201 -6.27 -7.37 18.29
CA THR A 201 -5.96 -7.11 16.87
C THR A 201 -7.20 -7.08 15.97
N THR A 202 -8.27 -7.75 16.34
CA THR A 202 -9.57 -7.70 15.64
C THR A 202 -10.29 -6.37 15.87
N GLU A 203 -10.15 -5.78 17.05
CA GLU A 203 -10.72 -4.47 17.38
C GLU A 203 -9.95 -3.36 16.64
N ILE A 204 -8.62 -3.46 16.59
CA ILE A 204 -7.78 -2.55 15.79
C ILE A 204 -8.17 -2.63 14.30
N ALA A 205 -8.38 -3.84 13.77
CA ALA A 205 -8.80 -4.04 12.39
C ALA A 205 -10.15 -3.38 12.07
N ALA A 206 -11.12 -3.51 13.00
CA ALA A 206 -12.43 -2.87 12.86
C ALA A 206 -12.34 -1.35 12.90
N LEU A 207 -11.56 -0.78 13.83
CA LEU A 207 -11.33 0.66 13.96
C LEU A 207 -10.70 1.26 12.69
N VAL A 208 -9.65 0.61 12.15
CA VAL A 208 -8.99 1.07 10.93
C VAL A 208 -9.95 1.00 9.73
N LYS A 209 -10.71 -0.09 9.59
CA LYS A 209 -11.71 -0.25 8.54
C LYS A 209 -12.77 0.84 8.62
N GLU A 210 -13.33 1.09 9.80
CA GLU A 210 -14.36 2.11 10.04
C GLU A 210 -13.90 3.51 9.64
N ARG A 211 -12.66 3.90 10.02
CA ARG A 211 -12.07 5.20 9.64
C ARG A 211 -11.96 5.34 8.12
N ILE A 212 -11.52 4.29 7.43
CA ILE A 212 -11.39 4.29 5.95
C ILE A 212 -12.77 4.37 5.29
N GLU A 213 -13.75 3.58 5.74
CA GLU A 213 -15.12 3.61 5.21
C GLU A 213 -15.79 4.98 5.40
N ALA A 214 -15.57 5.61 6.55
CA ALA A 214 -16.08 6.97 6.82
C ALA A 214 -15.51 7.98 5.83
N CYS A 215 -14.20 7.93 5.56
CA CYS A 215 -13.54 8.78 4.58
C CYS A 215 -14.10 8.53 3.17
N ILE A 216 -14.22 7.29 2.74
CA ILE A 216 -14.73 6.95 1.40
C ILE A 216 -16.16 7.46 1.22
N ARG A 217 -17.04 7.24 2.21
CA ARG A 217 -18.42 7.76 2.15
C ARG A 217 -18.44 9.28 1.95
N GLN A 218 -17.70 10.02 2.75
CA GLN A 218 -17.64 11.48 2.65
C GLN A 218 -17.29 11.95 1.23
N TYR A 219 -16.23 11.40 0.64
CA TYR A 219 -15.73 11.89 -0.65
C TYR A 219 -16.51 11.34 -1.87
N THR A 220 -17.16 10.19 -1.75
CA THR A 220 -18.05 9.69 -2.81
C THR A 220 -19.37 10.46 -2.86
N ASP A 221 -19.93 10.82 -1.71
CA ASP A 221 -21.15 11.63 -1.63
C ASP A 221 -20.92 13.05 -2.16
N GLU A 222 -19.79 13.69 -1.81
CA GLU A 222 -19.42 15.01 -2.32
C GLU A 222 -19.25 15.03 -3.86
N THR A 223 -18.73 13.94 -4.43
CA THR A 223 -18.55 13.83 -5.88
C THR A 223 -19.90 13.71 -6.59
N GLN A 224 -20.81 12.90 -6.07
CA GLN A 224 -22.17 12.75 -6.64
C GLN A 224 -22.95 14.06 -6.59
N HIS A 225 -22.81 14.86 -5.54
CA HIS A 225 -23.47 16.16 -5.45
C HIS A 225 -22.93 17.19 -6.43
N LYS A 226 -21.63 17.17 -6.75
CA LYS A 226 -21.04 18.07 -7.75
C LYS A 226 -21.45 17.72 -9.17
N ASP A 227 -21.51 16.43 -9.50
CA ASP A 227 -21.92 15.97 -10.84
C ASP A 227 -23.42 16.18 -11.08
N ALA A 228 -24.26 16.21 -10.04
CA ALA A 228 -25.69 16.50 -10.13
C ALA A 228 -26.01 18.00 -10.30
N GLN A 229 -25.02 18.89 -10.11
CA GLN A 229 -25.18 20.36 -10.24
C GLN A 229 -24.58 20.92 -11.52
N MET A 230 -23.94 20.11 -12.35
CA MET A 230 -23.44 20.48 -13.69
C MET A 230 -24.36 19.98 -14.79
#